data_0ac6673a60cb8e9fbb530c885f6b7b6a
#
_entry.id   0ac6673a60cb8e9fbb530c885f6b7b6a
#
_cell.length_a   1.000
_cell.length_b   1.000
_cell.length_c   1.000
_cell.angle_alpha   90.00
_cell.angle_beta   90.00
_cell.angle_gamma   90.00
#
_symmetry.space_group_name_H-M   'P 1'
#
loop_
_entity.id
_entity.type
_entity.pdbx_description
1 polymer ?
#
loop_
_entity_poly.entity_id
_entity_poly.type
_entity_poly.pdbx_seq_one_letter_code
_entity_poly.pdbx_strand_id
1 'polypeptide(L)'
;MESGAITLTSPFYLMIPLALMALVPFLAVMGTSFLKLVVVFSILRNATGLQQIPPNIAMNALAIILTLYIMAPVGFEAWDIAQEENISFQGEDSRELMNNIELLIAPYRDFLKKNTTERERNFFLKTARILWPKAYQAQLSADDLVVLMPSYCITELTKAFEIGFLLYLPFIVIDLIVSNILLAMGMMMVSPMTISLPFKLLLFVLLDGWTRLIHGLVLSYA
;
A
#
# COMPACT_ATOMS: atom_id res chain seq x y z
N MET A 1 37.87 2.05 -41.98
CA MET A 1 37.25 3.06 -41.11
C MET A 1 35.70 2.93 -41.30
N GLU A 2 35.12 1.96 -40.62
CA GLU A 2 33.64 1.85 -40.59
C GLU A 2 33.14 2.75 -39.47
N SER A 3 32.45 3.80 -39.89
CA SER A 3 31.73 4.67 -38.99
C SER A 3 30.57 3.88 -38.39
N GLY A 4 30.69 3.52 -37.11
CA GLY A 4 29.59 2.99 -36.33
C GLY A 4 28.43 3.98 -36.38
N ALA A 5 27.50 3.77 -37.29
CA ALA A 5 26.22 4.46 -37.29
C ALA A 5 25.51 4.06 -36.01
N ILE A 6 25.47 4.97 -35.04
CA ILE A 6 24.49 4.92 -33.94
C ILE A 6 23.14 4.97 -34.63
N THR A 7 22.53 3.81 -34.84
CA THR A 7 21.15 3.71 -35.26
C THR A 7 20.34 4.30 -34.10
N LEU A 8 19.95 5.58 -34.24
CA LEU A 8 19.01 6.22 -33.37
C LEU A 8 17.72 5.37 -33.43
N THR A 9 17.57 4.52 -32.45
CA THR A 9 16.34 3.76 -32.23
C THR A 9 15.18 4.76 -32.32
N SER A 10 14.21 4.46 -33.15
CA SER A 10 13.05 5.33 -33.36
C SER A 10 12.56 5.84 -32.01
N PRO A 11 12.24 7.16 -31.84
CA PRO A 11 11.78 7.73 -30.57
C PRO A 11 10.65 6.94 -29.91
N PHE A 12 9.86 6.21 -30.70
CA PHE A 12 8.80 5.34 -30.21
C PHE A 12 9.30 4.19 -29.32
N TYR A 13 10.48 3.64 -29.54
CA TYR A 13 11.03 2.58 -28.68
C TYR A 13 11.45 3.10 -27.31
N LEU A 14 11.77 4.38 -27.19
CA LEU A 14 12.08 5.01 -25.90
C LEU A 14 10.81 5.47 -25.16
N MET A 15 9.72 5.76 -25.88
CA MET A 15 8.47 6.20 -25.26
C MET A 15 7.82 5.13 -24.41
N ILE A 16 7.85 3.86 -24.83
CA ILE A 16 7.25 2.75 -24.08
C ILE A 16 7.92 2.55 -22.71
N PRO A 17 9.26 2.39 -22.61
CA PRO A 17 9.94 2.29 -21.31
C PRO A 17 9.72 3.53 -20.43
N LEU A 18 9.74 4.73 -20.99
CA LEU A 18 9.46 5.96 -20.24
C LEU A 18 8.03 6.00 -19.70
N ALA A 19 7.05 5.60 -20.50
CA ALA A 19 5.65 5.51 -20.04
C ALA A 19 5.49 4.46 -18.93
N LEU A 20 6.15 3.31 -19.04
CA LEU A 20 6.17 2.28 -18.00
C LEU A 20 6.85 2.79 -16.72
N MET A 21 7.98 3.50 -16.82
CA MET A 21 8.63 4.10 -15.66
C MET A 21 7.75 5.14 -14.96
N ALA A 22 6.92 5.87 -15.70
CA ALA A 22 5.96 6.80 -15.11
C ALA A 22 4.87 6.10 -14.26
N LEU A 23 4.59 4.81 -14.51
CA LEU A 23 3.64 4.02 -13.72
C LEU A 23 4.25 3.45 -12.43
N VAL A 24 5.57 3.34 -12.33
CA VAL A 24 6.27 2.74 -11.18
C VAL A 24 5.86 3.38 -9.83
N PRO A 25 5.78 4.72 -9.69
CA PRO A 25 5.36 5.33 -8.43
C PRO A 25 3.93 4.91 -8.03
N PHE A 26 3.02 4.79 -8.99
CA PHE A 26 1.65 4.36 -8.71
C PHE A 26 1.59 2.89 -8.28
N LEU A 27 2.35 2.03 -8.93
CA LEU A 27 2.47 0.61 -8.55
C LEU A 27 3.13 0.47 -7.17
N ALA A 28 4.14 1.27 -6.86
CA ALA A 28 4.78 1.27 -5.54
C ALA A 28 3.81 1.70 -4.44
N VAL A 29 2.96 2.70 -4.68
CA VAL A 29 1.95 3.14 -3.71
C VAL A 29 0.85 2.09 -3.54
N MET A 30 0.32 1.54 -4.64
CA MET A 30 -0.85 0.65 -4.61
C MET A 30 -0.50 -0.81 -4.36
N GLY A 31 0.70 -1.24 -4.75
CA GLY A 31 1.14 -2.64 -4.69
C GLY A 31 2.05 -2.98 -3.51
N THR A 32 2.20 -2.09 -2.55
CA THR A 32 3.03 -2.33 -1.35
C THR A 32 2.26 -2.04 -0.07
N SER A 33 2.88 -2.29 1.08
CA SER A 33 2.31 -1.96 2.40
C SER A 33 2.03 -0.46 2.61
N PHE A 34 2.53 0.43 1.74
CA PHE A 34 2.37 1.87 1.84
C PHE A 34 0.90 2.29 1.91
N LEU A 35 0.04 1.67 1.09
CA LEU A 35 -1.38 1.99 1.03
C LEU A 35 -2.07 1.90 2.39
N LYS A 36 -1.93 0.77 3.09
CA LYS A 36 -2.51 0.57 4.43
C LYS A 36 -1.94 1.55 5.45
N LEU A 37 -0.62 1.71 5.46
CA LEU A 37 0.08 2.59 6.42
C LEU A 37 -0.41 4.05 6.31
N VAL A 38 -0.45 4.60 5.09
CA VAL A 38 -0.88 6.00 4.86
C VAL A 38 -2.33 6.21 5.25
N VAL A 39 -3.22 5.28 4.92
CA VAL A 39 -4.64 5.38 5.27
C VAL A 39 -4.83 5.33 6.79
N VAL A 40 -4.21 4.37 7.48
CA VAL A 40 -4.31 4.27 8.95
C VAL A 40 -3.74 5.51 9.63
N PHE A 41 -2.59 6.01 9.20
CA PHE A 41 -2.01 7.23 9.74
C PHE A 41 -2.92 8.44 9.52
N SER A 42 -3.55 8.55 8.35
CA SER A 42 -4.49 9.64 8.07
C SER A 42 -5.72 9.58 8.97
N ILE A 43 -6.27 8.39 9.22
CA ILE A 43 -7.40 8.20 10.13
C ILE A 43 -7.00 8.55 11.56
N LEU A 44 -5.82 8.08 12.04
CA LEU A 44 -5.33 8.40 13.38
C LEU A 44 -5.19 9.91 13.60
N ARG A 45 -4.60 10.63 12.64
CA ARG A 45 -4.46 12.08 12.74
C ARG A 45 -5.81 12.79 12.85
N ASN A 46 -6.79 12.35 12.06
CA ASN A 46 -8.14 12.90 12.13
C ASN A 46 -8.81 12.56 13.47
N ALA A 47 -8.60 11.35 13.99
CA ALA A 47 -9.13 10.90 15.28
C ALA A 47 -8.64 11.72 16.45
N THR A 48 -7.35 12.05 16.46
CA THR A 48 -6.74 12.88 17.53
C THR A 48 -7.20 14.34 17.51
N GLY A 49 -7.85 14.81 16.42
CA GLY A 49 -8.32 16.19 16.29
C GLY A 49 -7.22 17.20 15.95
N LEU A 50 -6.02 16.73 15.66
CA LEU A 50 -4.89 17.58 15.27
C LEU A 50 -4.97 17.90 13.78
N GLN A 51 -5.33 19.12 13.46
CA GLN A 51 -5.56 19.58 12.08
C GLN A 51 -4.27 19.72 11.29
N GLN A 52 -3.25 19.19 11.29
CA GLN A 52 -2.00 19.29 10.49
C GLN A 52 -0.74 18.82 11.26
N ILE A 53 -0.90 18.27 12.44
CA ILE A 53 0.21 17.77 13.24
C ILE A 53 0.00 16.27 13.47
N PRO A 54 0.93 15.38 13.07
CA PRO A 54 2.14 15.64 12.29
C PRO A 54 1.85 16.08 10.84
N PRO A 55 2.78 16.84 10.18
CA PRO A 55 2.62 17.25 8.79
C PRO A 55 2.51 16.02 7.85
N ASN A 56 1.77 16.17 6.73
CA ASN A 56 1.62 15.08 5.74
C ASN A 56 2.96 14.50 5.28
N ILE A 57 3.95 15.37 5.09
CA ILE A 57 5.28 14.95 4.65
C ILE A 57 5.96 14.02 5.66
N ALA A 58 5.82 14.30 6.97
CA ALA A 58 6.38 13.45 8.02
C ALA A 58 5.67 12.09 8.10
N MET A 59 4.33 12.07 7.95
CA MET A 59 3.54 10.85 7.95
C MET A 59 3.86 9.98 6.74
N ASN A 60 3.96 10.59 5.56
CA ASN A 60 4.32 9.87 4.33
C ASN A 60 5.76 9.35 4.39
N ALA A 61 6.71 10.14 4.92
CA ALA A 61 8.08 9.69 5.11
C ALA A 61 8.17 8.48 6.05
N LEU A 62 7.44 8.51 7.17
CA LEU A 62 7.35 7.36 8.09
C LEU A 62 6.74 6.13 7.38
N ALA A 63 5.66 6.33 6.61
CA ALA A 63 5.05 5.25 5.85
C ALA A 63 6.02 4.66 4.81
N ILE A 64 6.81 5.48 4.12
CA ILE A 64 7.84 5.01 3.18
C ILE A 64 8.90 4.17 3.90
N ILE A 65 9.44 4.65 5.03
CA ILE A 65 10.45 3.93 5.80
C ILE A 65 9.93 2.57 6.26
N LEU A 66 8.70 2.52 6.79
CA LEU A 66 8.07 1.27 7.21
C LEU A 66 7.77 0.35 6.02
N THR A 67 7.37 0.92 4.88
CA THR A 67 7.15 0.15 3.65
C THR A 67 8.44 -0.50 3.18
N LEU A 68 9.55 0.22 3.14
CA LEU A 68 10.85 -0.33 2.79
C LEU A 68 11.25 -1.48 3.74
N TYR A 69 11.01 -1.31 5.05
CA TYR A 69 11.27 -2.35 6.03
C TYR A 69 10.42 -3.60 5.81
N ILE A 70 9.11 -3.44 5.57
CA ILE A 70 8.17 -4.57 5.34
C ILE A 70 8.47 -5.28 4.01
N MET A 71 8.82 -4.52 2.97
CA MET A 71 9.08 -5.05 1.63
C MET A 71 10.51 -5.55 1.42
N ALA A 72 11.43 -5.29 2.36
CA ALA A 72 12.83 -5.70 2.26
C ALA A 72 13.01 -7.22 1.99
N PRO A 73 12.30 -8.15 2.66
CA PRO A 73 12.42 -9.58 2.37
C PRO A 73 12.09 -9.92 0.91
N VAL A 74 11.01 -9.33 0.37
CA VAL A 74 10.62 -9.53 -1.04
C VAL A 74 11.74 -9.10 -2.00
N GLY A 75 12.40 -7.99 -1.67
CA GLY A 75 13.56 -7.50 -2.45
C GLY A 75 14.78 -8.41 -2.33
N PHE A 76 15.05 -8.95 -1.15
CA PHE A 76 16.16 -9.88 -0.93
C PHE A 76 15.94 -11.20 -1.68
N GLU A 77 14.74 -11.79 -1.58
CA GLU A 77 14.41 -13.00 -2.32
C GLU A 77 14.53 -12.81 -3.85
N ALA A 78 14.06 -11.68 -4.38
CA ALA A 78 14.22 -11.36 -5.80
C ALA A 78 15.69 -11.19 -6.20
N TRP A 79 16.51 -10.62 -5.33
CA TRP A 79 17.95 -10.48 -5.54
C TRP A 79 18.68 -11.83 -5.53
N ASP A 80 18.33 -12.70 -4.59
CA ASP A 80 18.92 -14.04 -4.48
C ASP A 80 18.60 -14.87 -5.74
N ILE A 81 17.36 -14.84 -6.21
CA ILE A 81 16.95 -15.47 -7.47
C ILE A 81 17.76 -14.91 -8.66
N ALA A 82 17.95 -13.60 -8.70
CA ALA A 82 18.74 -12.97 -9.77
C ALA A 82 20.18 -13.46 -9.82
N GLN A 83 20.78 -13.74 -8.65
CA GLN A 83 22.15 -14.26 -8.56
C GLN A 83 22.23 -15.75 -8.86
N GLU A 84 21.32 -16.57 -8.32
CA GLU A 84 21.32 -18.02 -8.50
C GLU A 84 21.09 -18.40 -9.96
N GLU A 85 20.15 -17.77 -10.64
CA GLU A 85 19.82 -18.05 -12.05
C GLU A 85 20.71 -17.29 -13.04
N ASN A 86 21.71 -16.52 -12.57
CA ASN A 86 22.59 -15.69 -13.43
C ASN A 86 21.80 -14.85 -14.45
N ILE A 87 20.71 -14.23 -13.98
CA ILE A 87 19.77 -13.51 -14.85
C ILE A 87 20.48 -12.37 -15.58
N SER A 88 20.58 -12.49 -16.92
CA SER A 88 21.11 -11.47 -17.80
C SER A 88 19.97 -10.83 -18.60
N PHE A 89 19.88 -9.50 -18.58
CA PHE A 89 18.95 -8.75 -19.42
C PHE A 89 19.51 -8.45 -20.82
N GLN A 90 20.67 -9.02 -21.17
CA GLN A 90 21.35 -8.82 -22.46
C GLN A 90 21.02 -9.92 -23.49
N GLY A 91 20.11 -10.84 -23.18
CA GLY A 91 19.70 -11.91 -24.08
C GLY A 91 18.89 -11.39 -25.29
N GLU A 92 19.17 -11.95 -26.48
CA GLU A 92 18.44 -11.63 -27.71
C GLU A 92 17.09 -12.36 -27.79
N ASP A 93 16.84 -13.38 -26.93
CA ASP A 93 15.61 -14.18 -26.95
C ASP A 93 14.52 -13.60 -26.03
N SER A 94 13.43 -13.16 -26.65
CA SER A 94 12.26 -12.62 -25.93
C SER A 94 11.63 -13.62 -24.95
N ARG A 95 11.77 -14.92 -25.16
CA ARG A 95 11.24 -15.96 -24.27
C ARG A 95 12.05 -16.08 -22.99
N GLU A 96 13.37 -16.04 -23.11
CA GLU A 96 14.28 -16.04 -21.96
C GLU A 96 14.04 -14.81 -21.09
N LEU A 97 13.92 -13.64 -21.72
CA LEU A 97 13.59 -12.41 -21.00
C LEU A 97 12.27 -12.49 -20.23
N MET A 98 11.23 -13.06 -20.85
CA MET A 98 9.93 -13.24 -20.20
C MET A 98 10.01 -14.19 -18.99
N ASN A 99 10.73 -15.32 -19.12
CA ASN A 99 10.93 -16.26 -18.02
C ASN A 99 11.72 -15.60 -16.87
N ASN A 100 12.77 -14.86 -17.18
CA ASN A 100 13.57 -14.14 -16.18
C ASN A 100 12.73 -13.11 -15.41
N ILE A 101 11.89 -12.35 -16.11
CA ILE A 101 10.97 -11.41 -15.47
C ILE A 101 9.97 -12.15 -14.57
N GLU A 102 9.44 -13.30 -15.00
CA GLU A 102 8.50 -14.09 -14.22
C GLU A 102 9.12 -14.62 -12.93
N LEU A 103 10.35 -15.09 -12.97
CA LEU A 103 11.12 -15.53 -11.80
C LEU A 103 11.36 -14.37 -10.81
N LEU A 104 11.76 -13.20 -11.29
CA LEU A 104 12.00 -12.03 -10.44
C LEU A 104 10.75 -11.45 -9.79
N ILE A 105 9.59 -11.62 -10.43
CA ILE A 105 8.30 -11.15 -9.91
C ILE A 105 7.68 -12.17 -8.94
N ALA A 106 8.14 -13.41 -8.91
CA ALA A 106 7.54 -14.47 -8.08
C ALA A 106 7.45 -14.09 -6.60
N PRO A 107 8.51 -13.58 -5.91
CA PRO A 107 8.42 -13.17 -4.51
C PRO A 107 7.38 -12.06 -4.27
N TYR A 108 7.27 -11.13 -5.20
CA TYR A 108 6.27 -10.07 -5.13
C TYR A 108 4.85 -10.61 -5.32
N ARG A 109 4.65 -11.55 -6.23
CA ARG A 109 3.37 -12.25 -6.43
C ARG A 109 2.95 -12.99 -5.15
N ASP A 110 3.89 -13.68 -4.50
CA ASP A 110 3.64 -14.40 -3.25
C ASP A 110 3.30 -13.43 -2.09
N PHE A 111 3.97 -12.28 -2.01
CA PHE A 111 3.61 -11.23 -1.07
C PHE A 111 2.17 -10.74 -1.29
N LEU A 112 1.78 -10.44 -2.53
CA LEU A 112 0.42 -10.02 -2.85
C LEU A 112 -0.59 -11.12 -2.49
N LYS A 113 -0.30 -12.37 -2.84
CA LYS A 113 -1.15 -13.53 -2.56
C LYS A 113 -1.36 -13.75 -1.07
N LYS A 114 -0.30 -13.67 -0.26
CA LYS A 114 -0.34 -13.82 1.20
C LYS A 114 -1.21 -12.74 1.84
N ASN A 115 -1.17 -11.52 1.33
CA ASN A 115 -1.86 -10.37 1.93
C ASN A 115 -3.26 -10.11 1.34
N THR A 116 -3.70 -10.89 0.36
CA THR A 116 -5.01 -10.76 -0.29
C THR A 116 -5.98 -11.83 0.20
N THR A 117 -7.23 -11.44 0.44
CA THR A 117 -8.29 -12.39 0.81
C THR A 117 -8.75 -13.19 -0.40
N GLU A 118 -9.08 -14.47 -0.20
CA GLU A 118 -9.62 -15.32 -1.26
C GLU A 118 -10.93 -14.79 -1.84
N ARG A 119 -11.73 -14.12 -1.03
CA ARG A 119 -12.97 -13.49 -1.44
C ARG A 119 -12.74 -12.49 -2.57
N GLU A 120 -11.79 -11.58 -2.39
CA GLU A 120 -11.49 -10.53 -3.38
C GLU A 120 -10.84 -11.12 -4.63
N ARG A 121 -9.91 -12.07 -4.48
CA ARG A 121 -9.33 -12.79 -5.64
C ARG A 121 -10.39 -13.47 -6.49
N ASN A 122 -11.31 -14.19 -5.85
CA ASN A 122 -12.39 -14.87 -6.53
C ASN A 122 -13.38 -13.90 -7.19
N PHE A 123 -13.64 -12.75 -6.56
CA PHE A 123 -14.47 -11.71 -7.15
C PHE A 123 -13.85 -11.16 -8.44
N PHE A 124 -12.59 -10.75 -8.42
CA PHE A 124 -11.92 -10.19 -9.60
C PHE A 124 -11.73 -11.22 -10.69
N LEU A 125 -11.41 -12.47 -10.35
CA LEU A 125 -11.32 -13.56 -11.33
C LEU A 125 -12.67 -13.82 -12.03
N LYS A 126 -13.76 -13.91 -11.28
CA LYS A 126 -15.10 -14.10 -11.85
C LYS A 126 -15.53 -12.92 -12.70
N THR A 127 -15.27 -11.70 -12.25
CA THR A 127 -15.62 -10.47 -12.96
C THR A 127 -14.82 -10.35 -14.26
N ALA A 128 -13.54 -10.68 -14.25
CA ALA A 128 -12.72 -10.70 -15.46
C ALA A 128 -13.25 -11.71 -16.51
N ARG A 129 -13.73 -12.88 -16.07
CA ARG A 129 -14.38 -13.86 -16.95
C ARG A 129 -15.69 -13.38 -17.58
N ILE A 130 -16.35 -12.38 -16.98
CA ILE A 130 -17.56 -11.77 -17.53
C ILE A 130 -17.23 -10.63 -18.49
N LEU A 131 -16.26 -9.79 -18.11
CA LEU A 131 -15.94 -8.55 -18.81
C LEU A 131 -14.98 -8.73 -19.99
N TRP A 132 -14.11 -9.74 -19.95
CA TRP A 132 -13.04 -9.88 -20.93
C TRP A 132 -13.44 -10.73 -22.12
N PRO A 133 -12.83 -10.50 -23.30
CA PRO A 133 -13.04 -11.36 -24.47
C PRO A 133 -12.64 -12.80 -24.17
N LYS A 134 -13.38 -13.78 -24.72
CA LYS A 134 -13.18 -15.21 -24.48
C LYS A 134 -11.76 -15.73 -24.74
N ALA A 135 -11.04 -15.11 -25.68
CA ALA A 135 -9.66 -15.47 -26.00
C ALA A 135 -8.68 -15.30 -24.81
N TYR A 136 -8.94 -14.37 -23.90
CA TYR A 136 -8.09 -14.11 -22.74
C TYR A 136 -8.58 -14.80 -21.46
N GLN A 137 -9.80 -15.30 -21.43
CA GLN A 137 -10.39 -15.96 -20.25
C GLN A 137 -9.76 -17.32 -19.95
N ALA A 138 -9.33 -18.05 -20.98
CA ALA A 138 -8.82 -19.41 -20.86
C ALA A 138 -7.47 -19.51 -20.12
N GLN A 139 -6.67 -18.46 -20.18
CA GLN A 139 -5.34 -18.39 -19.57
C GLN A 139 -5.34 -17.68 -18.20
N LEU A 140 -6.49 -17.10 -17.81
CA LEU A 140 -6.55 -16.27 -16.60
C LEU A 140 -6.58 -17.12 -15.33
N SER A 141 -5.60 -16.90 -14.46
CA SER A 141 -5.46 -17.51 -13.14
C SER A 141 -5.83 -16.51 -12.02
N ALA A 142 -6.20 -17.06 -10.87
CA ALA A 142 -6.40 -16.25 -9.66
C ALA A 142 -5.09 -15.63 -9.11
N ASP A 143 -3.95 -16.18 -9.53
CA ASP A 143 -2.62 -15.77 -9.12
C ASP A 143 -1.95 -14.81 -10.13
N ASP A 144 -2.65 -14.43 -11.20
CA ASP A 144 -2.15 -13.43 -12.14
C ASP A 144 -2.15 -12.04 -11.51
N LEU A 145 -1.10 -11.26 -11.77
CA LEU A 145 -0.95 -9.91 -11.22
C LEU A 145 -2.14 -8.99 -11.53
N VAL A 146 -2.76 -9.16 -12.69
CA VAL A 146 -3.94 -8.39 -13.09
C VAL A 146 -5.16 -8.66 -12.20
N VAL A 147 -5.24 -9.87 -11.60
CA VAL A 147 -6.25 -10.24 -10.61
C VAL A 147 -5.79 -9.89 -9.19
N LEU A 148 -4.52 -10.19 -8.87
CA LEU A 148 -3.95 -9.98 -7.54
C LEU A 148 -3.87 -8.51 -7.16
N MET A 149 -3.43 -7.61 -8.06
CA MET A 149 -3.24 -6.19 -7.74
C MET A 149 -4.52 -5.50 -7.27
N PRO A 150 -5.65 -5.53 -8.01
CA PRO A 150 -6.88 -4.91 -7.53
C PRO A 150 -7.43 -5.60 -6.28
N SER A 151 -7.30 -6.95 -6.19
CA SER A 151 -7.72 -7.71 -5.02
C SER A 151 -6.94 -7.31 -3.76
N TYR A 152 -5.63 -7.14 -3.90
CA TYR A 152 -4.74 -6.65 -2.84
C TYR A 152 -5.12 -5.22 -2.39
N CYS A 153 -5.30 -4.30 -3.34
CA CYS A 153 -5.67 -2.92 -3.02
C CYS A 153 -6.96 -2.85 -2.19
N ILE A 154 -8.01 -3.59 -2.61
CA ILE A 154 -9.28 -3.60 -1.87
C ILE A 154 -9.11 -4.26 -0.49
N THR A 155 -8.37 -5.37 -0.42
CA THR A 155 -8.09 -6.03 0.86
C THR A 155 -7.36 -5.11 1.82
N GLU A 156 -6.30 -4.43 1.37
CA GLU A 156 -5.50 -3.55 2.21
C GLU A 156 -6.25 -2.27 2.62
N LEU A 157 -7.07 -1.70 1.72
CA LEU A 157 -7.97 -0.61 2.07
C LEU A 157 -8.98 -1.02 3.13
N THR A 158 -9.62 -2.17 2.98
CA THR A 158 -10.59 -2.69 3.95
C THR A 158 -9.94 -2.87 5.31
N LYS A 159 -8.79 -3.54 5.38
CA LYS A 159 -8.02 -3.70 6.62
C LYS A 159 -7.60 -2.36 7.23
N ALA A 160 -7.19 -1.40 6.39
CA ALA A 160 -6.81 -0.07 6.85
C ALA A 160 -7.98 0.67 7.52
N PHE A 161 -9.18 0.58 6.93
CA PHE A 161 -10.39 1.16 7.50
C PHE A 161 -10.85 0.43 8.76
N GLU A 162 -10.74 -0.90 8.82
CA GLU A 162 -11.04 -1.67 10.03
C GLU A 162 -10.14 -1.26 11.20
N ILE A 163 -8.82 -1.22 10.98
CA ILE A 163 -7.84 -0.76 11.98
C ILE A 163 -8.11 0.70 12.36
N GLY A 164 -8.31 1.55 11.36
CA GLY A 164 -8.57 2.97 11.56
C GLY A 164 -9.84 3.22 12.38
N PHE A 165 -10.91 2.47 12.12
CA PHE A 165 -12.15 2.54 12.88
C PHE A 165 -11.95 2.16 14.35
N LEU A 166 -11.27 1.05 14.62
CA LEU A 166 -10.98 0.62 15.98
C LEU A 166 -10.14 1.66 16.74
N LEU A 167 -9.17 2.26 16.06
CA LEU A 167 -8.36 3.34 16.62
C LEU A 167 -9.18 4.61 16.88
N TYR A 168 -10.21 4.88 16.08
CA TYR A 168 -11.03 6.07 16.21
C TYR A 168 -11.99 6.01 17.41
N LEU A 169 -12.44 4.81 17.79
CA LEU A 169 -13.46 4.62 18.84
C LEU A 169 -13.14 5.31 20.18
N PRO A 170 -11.95 5.14 20.81
CA PRO A 170 -11.65 5.79 22.08
C PRO A 170 -11.69 7.32 21.99
N PHE A 171 -11.31 7.89 20.86
CA PHE A 171 -11.33 9.34 20.65
C PHE A 171 -12.76 9.89 20.51
N ILE A 172 -13.66 9.16 19.83
CA ILE A 172 -15.08 9.52 19.78
C ILE A 172 -15.71 9.51 21.17
N VAL A 173 -15.39 8.51 21.98
CA VAL A 173 -15.93 8.42 23.36
C VAL A 173 -15.52 9.64 24.17
N ILE A 174 -14.26 10.10 24.06
CA ILE A 174 -13.82 11.33 24.73
C ILE A 174 -14.62 12.54 24.23
N ASP A 175 -14.82 12.69 22.91
CA ASP A 175 -15.61 13.78 22.34
C ASP A 175 -17.03 13.79 22.87
N LEU A 176 -17.69 12.63 22.95
CA LEU A 176 -19.05 12.50 23.45
C LEU A 176 -19.15 12.86 24.95
N ILE A 177 -18.19 12.40 25.77
CA ILE A 177 -18.17 12.71 27.21
C ILE A 177 -18.01 14.22 27.40
N VAL A 178 -17.02 14.83 26.72
CA VAL A 178 -16.76 16.27 26.85
C VAL A 178 -17.97 17.07 26.35
N SER A 179 -18.56 16.70 25.22
CA SER A 179 -19.76 17.37 24.69
C SER A 179 -20.92 17.33 25.69
N ASN A 180 -21.21 16.16 26.29
CA ASN A 180 -22.29 16.02 27.26
C ASN A 180 -22.06 16.86 28.53
N ILE A 181 -20.81 16.92 29.02
CA ILE A 181 -20.45 17.75 30.18
C ILE A 181 -20.67 19.24 29.86
N LEU A 182 -20.20 19.73 28.73
CA LEU A 182 -20.32 21.12 28.31
C LEU A 182 -21.81 21.53 28.16
N LEU A 183 -22.63 20.63 27.56
CA LEU A 183 -24.06 20.85 27.44
C LEU A 183 -24.76 20.91 28.81
N ALA A 184 -24.42 20.01 29.74
CA ALA A 184 -24.97 20.00 31.09
C ALA A 184 -24.61 21.27 31.88
N MET A 185 -23.45 21.86 31.59
CA MET A 185 -22.99 23.15 32.18
C MET A 185 -23.59 24.38 31.47
N GLY A 186 -24.39 24.20 30.43
CA GLY A 186 -24.96 25.31 29.64
C GLY A 186 -23.96 26.03 28.72
N MET A 187 -22.79 25.46 28.51
CA MET A 187 -21.68 26.06 27.71
C MET A 187 -21.84 25.78 26.21
N MET A 188 -22.97 26.20 25.60
CA MET A 188 -23.30 25.90 24.20
C MET A 188 -22.39 26.58 23.18
N MET A 189 -21.65 27.64 23.53
CA MET A 189 -20.76 28.37 22.62
C MET A 189 -19.33 27.85 22.62
N VAL A 190 -18.97 26.95 23.52
CA VAL A 190 -17.62 26.37 23.60
C VAL A 190 -17.53 25.15 22.68
N SER A 191 -16.51 25.13 21.82
CA SER A 191 -16.27 23.98 20.94
C SER A 191 -15.81 22.77 21.76
N PRO A 192 -16.58 21.66 21.78
CA PRO A 192 -16.16 20.43 22.49
C PRO A 192 -14.81 19.88 22.01
N MET A 193 -14.53 20.00 20.70
CA MET A 193 -13.28 19.53 20.10
C MET A 193 -12.05 20.21 20.73
N THR A 194 -12.12 21.51 21.01
CA THR A 194 -10.99 22.24 21.61
C THR A 194 -10.70 21.78 23.05
N ILE A 195 -11.76 21.44 23.79
CA ILE A 195 -11.64 20.95 25.18
C ILE A 195 -11.24 19.48 25.21
N SER A 196 -11.69 18.65 24.27
CA SER A 196 -11.35 17.22 24.22
C SER A 196 -9.92 16.94 23.75
N LEU A 197 -9.33 17.83 22.97
CA LEU A 197 -8.00 17.65 22.38
C LEU A 197 -6.91 17.30 23.40
N PRO A 198 -6.72 18.02 24.54
CA PRO A 198 -5.73 17.64 25.53
C PRO A 198 -5.93 16.23 26.10
N PHE A 199 -7.19 15.83 26.33
CA PHE A 199 -7.51 14.48 26.84
C PHE A 199 -7.18 13.38 25.81
N LYS A 200 -7.43 13.63 24.53
CA LYS A 200 -7.08 12.72 23.44
C LYS A 200 -5.57 12.54 23.35
N LEU A 201 -4.81 13.63 23.41
CA LEU A 201 -3.36 13.56 23.38
C LEU A 201 -2.80 12.84 24.60
N LEU A 202 -3.32 13.15 25.80
CA LEU A 202 -2.93 12.47 27.03
C LEU A 202 -3.17 10.97 26.93
N LEU A 203 -4.36 10.55 26.50
CA LEU A 203 -4.69 9.13 26.29
C LEU A 203 -3.71 8.46 25.32
N PHE A 204 -3.45 9.11 24.18
CA PHE A 204 -2.58 8.55 23.16
C PHE A 204 -1.13 8.38 23.64
N VAL A 205 -0.62 9.35 24.43
CA VAL A 205 0.71 9.28 25.04
C VAL A 205 0.79 8.22 26.13
N LEU A 206 -0.20 8.15 27.04
CA LEU A 206 -0.24 7.17 28.12
C LEU A 206 -0.31 5.74 27.64
N LEU A 207 -0.90 5.49 26.48
CA LEU A 207 -1.02 4.18 25.87
C LEU A 207 0.17 3.81 24.96
N ASP A 208 1.23 4.61 24.90
CA ASP A 208 2.31 4.44 23.91
C ASP A 208 1.79 4.30 22.48
N GLY A 209 0.83 5.17 22.10
CA GLY A 209 0.02 5.01 20.91
C GLY A 209 0.82 4.80 19.62
N TRP A 210 1.91 5.58 19.41
CA TRP A 210 2.76 5.41 18.23
C TRP A 210 3.44 4.05 18.18
N THR A 211 4.04 3.62 19.28
CA THR A 211 4.76 2.35 19.37
C THR A 211 3.83 1.17 19.08
N ARG A 212 2.69 1.13 19.78
CA ARG A 212 1.71 0.05 19.58
C ARG A 212 1.13 0.01 18.20
N LEU A 213 0.82 1.18 17.63
CA LEU A 213 0.30 1.28 16.27
C LEU A 213 1.31 0.76 15.25
N ILE A 214 2.55 1.24 15.28
CA ILE A 214 3.58 0.84 14.32
C ILE A 214 3.88 -0.65 14.45
N HIS A 215 4.05 -1.16 15.68
CA HIS A 215 4.27 -2.59 15.91
C HIS A 215 3.12 -3.43 15.36
N GLY A 216 1.87 -3.05 15.65
CA GLY A 216 0.69 -3.76 15.14
C GLY A 216 0.60 -3.76 13.62
N LEU A 217 0.90 -2.62 12.98
CA LEU A 217 0.89 -2.50 11.53
C LEU A 217 1.99 -3.35 10.87
N VAL A 218 3.21 -3.34 11.42
CA VAL A 218 4.32 -4.15 10.89
C VAL A 218 4.01 -5.64 11.08
N LEU A 219 3.58 -6.05 12.27
CA LEU A 219 3.22 -7.45 12.55
C LEU A 219 2.02 -7.95 11.74
N SER A 220 1.18 -7.07 11.21
CA SER A 220 0.07 -7.47 10.34
C SER A 220 0.51 -8.02 8.97
N TYR A 221 1.81 -7.97 8.66
CA TYR A 221 2.42 -8.54 7.45
C TYR A 221 3.30 -9.77 7.74
N ALA A 222 3.52 -10.10 9.01
CA ALA A 222 4.34 -11.25 9.44
C ALA A 222 3.73 -12.62 9.12
#